data_13d477b40216f28563ef056a82e8d6e3
#
_entry.id   13d477b40216f28563ef056a82e8d6e3
#
_cell.length_a   1.000
_cell.length_b   1.000
_cell.length_c   1.000
_cell.angle_alpha   90.00
_cell.angle_beta   90.00
_cell.angle_gamma   90.00
#
_symmetry.space_group_name_H-M   'P 1'
#
loop_
_entity.id
_entity.type
_entity.pdbx_description
1 polymer ?
#
loop_
_entity_poly.entity_id
_entity_poly.type
_entity_poly.pdbx_seq_one_letter_code
_entity_poly.pdbx_strand_id
1 'polypeptide(L)'
;MICIGEIQMNKIGVADYGMDVWFGGNYNLEQRLRKLKAIGIDGIEWLQASNDNEAMNKATIFHKLGMDFCSCNAGANFEQAVRNACAFGKEYVWLPVPPSRALPMEDYIRRSNDAVEAAAEYGIKVALHNHLGCRIQNPEELDEFMEKVPGAWLLLDIGHLFAAGGDLVKAVENYHDRFAAVHFKDVFYKDKSISIEEAWGQRLRFCELEGGNAGMDVKSFCEALKKVNYKKWLLIEHDTHLRDPYLDLAHTADVLRKYLGD
;
A
#
# COMPACT_ATOMS: atom_id res chain seq x y z
N MET A 1 -1.26 39.78 6.54
CA MET A 1 -1.85 38.65 5.82
C MET A 1 -1.33 37.40 6.50
N ILE A 2 -2.13 36.80 7.38
CA ILE A 2 -1.77 35.56 8.06
C ILE A 2 -1.99 34.44 7.01
N CYS A 3 -0.92 33.87 6.49
CA CYS A 3 -1.03 32.64 5.72
C CYS A 3 -1.60 31.56 6.64
N ILE A 4 -2.89 31.30 6.50
CA ILE A 4 -3.50 30.09 7.05
C ILE A 4 -2.83 28.98 6.25
N GLY A 5 -1.87 28.25 6.88
CA GLY A 5 -1.26 27.09 6.25
C GLY A 5 -2.39 26.16 5.81
N GLU A 6 -2.40 25.78 4.54
CA GLU A 6 -3.28 24.74 4.05
C GLU A 6 -3.08 23.52 4.94
N ILE A 7 -4.14 23.07 5.59
CA ILE A 7 -4.14 21.82 6.33
C ILE A 7 -3.94 20.75 5.24
N GLN A 8 -2.73 20.22 5.16
CA GLN A 8 -2.42 19.16 4.21
C GLN A 8 -3.17 17.90 4.64
N MET A 9 -4.28 17.62 3.97
CA MET A 9 -5.07 16.40 4.16
C MET A 9 -4.32 15.19 3.59
N ASN A 10 -4.58 14.01 4.15
CA ASN A 10 -4.07 12.77 3.59
C ASN A 10 -4.73 12.51 2.24
N LYS A 11 -3.94 12.09 1.25
CA LYS A 11 -4.50 11.59 0.00
C LYS A 11 -5.01 10.16 0.18
N ILE A 12 -6.21 9.89 -0.31
CA ILE A 12 -6.77 8.55 -0.37
C ILE A 12 -6.58 8.00 -1.78
N GLY A 13 -5.88 6.90 -1.88
CA GLY A 13 -5.64 6.20 -3.14
C GLY A 13 -6.12 4.75 -3.10
N VAL A 14 -5.96 4.06 -4.21
CA VAL A 14 -6.29 2.64 -4.34
C VAL A 14 -5.06 1.87 -4.80
N ALA A 15 -4.75 0.76 -4.12
CA ALA A 15 -3.81 -0.22 -4.63
C ALA A 15 -4.45 -0.96 -5.80
N ASP A 16 -3.79 -0.92 -6.95
CA ASP A 16 -4.38 -1.34 -8.23
C ASP A 16 -4.72 -2.83 -8.28
N TYR A 17 -4.01 -3.66 -7.51
CA TYR A 17 -4.23 -5.09 -7.46
C TYR A 17 -5.69 -5.45 -7.11
N GLY A 18 -6.27 -4.79 -6.12
CA GLY A 18 -7.66 -5.02 -5.72
C GLY A 18 -8.68 -4.76 -6.84
N MET A 19 -8.35 -3.92 -7.81
CA MET A 19 -9.20 -3.67 -8.99
C MET A 19 -9.05 -4.74 -10.07
N ASP A 20 -7.90 -5.38 -10.15
CA ASP A 20 -7.59 -6.34 -11.22
C ASP A 20 -8.20 -7.72 -10.95
N VAL A 21 -8.48 -8.07 -9.70
CA VAL A 21 -9.09 -9.36 -9.33
C VAL A 21 -10.59 -9.43 -9.56
N TRP A 22 -11.24 -8.31 -9.91
CA TRP A 22 -12.66 -8.27 -10.19
C TRP A 22 -12.97 -8.51 -11.68
N PHE A 23 -13.75 -9.53 -11.98
CA PHE A 23 -14.08 -9.95 -13.34
C PHE A 23 -14.81 -8.89 -14.19
N GLY A 24 -15.61 -8.04 -13.57
CA GLY A 24 -16.25 -6.92 -14.21
C GLY A 24 -15.39 -5.66 -14.24
N GLY A 25 -14.13 -5.76 -13.88
CA GLY A 25 -13.20 -4.66 -13.69
C GLY A 25 -13.03 -3.79 -14.93
N ASN A 26 -12.59 -2.58 -14.70
CA ASN A 26 -12.36 -1.62 -15.75
C ASN A 26 -10.87 -1.52 -16.03
N TYR A 27 -10.45 -2.18 -17.12
CA TYR A 27 -9.04 -2.24 -17.52
C TYR A 27 -8.55 -0.98 -18.24
N ASN A 28 -9.46 -0.12 -18.72
CA ASN A 28 -9.08 1.15 -19.30
C ASN A 28 -8.71 2.14 -18.19
N LEU A 29 -7.46 2.59 -18.19
CA LEU A 29 -6.92 3.47 -17.14
C LEU A 29 -7.74 4.74 -16.96
N GLU A 30 -8.06 5.44 -18.06
CA GLU A 30 -8.80 6.71 -17.98
C GLU A 30 -10.22 6.52 -17.41
N GLN A 31 -10.91 5.47 -17.82
CA GLN A 31 -12.25 5.15 -17.30
C GLN A 31 -12.17 4.75 -15.82
N ARG A 32 -11.18 3.96 -15.42
CA ARG A 32 -10.91 3.60 -14.01
C ARG A 32 -10.71 4.85 -13.16
N LEU A 33 -9.81 5.74 -13.59
CA LEU A 33 -9.52 6.98 -12.87
C LEU A 33 -10.76 7.89 -12.75
N ARG A 34 -11.57 8.02 -13.82
CA ARG A 34 -12.82 8.79 -13.76
C ARG A 34 -13.82 8.24 -12.76
N LYS A 35 -13.97 6.92 -12.67
CA LYS A 35 -14.84 6.28 -11.69
C LYS A 35 -14.30 6.45 -10.27
N LEU A 36 -13.00 6.25 -10.04
CA LEU A 36 -12.35 6.48 -8.75
C LEU A 36 -12.52 7.93 -8.29
N LYS A 37 -12.30 8.89 -9.18
CA LYS A 37 -12.52 10.30 -8.87
C LYS A 37 -13.97 10.60 -8.49
N ALA A 38 -14.95 9.99 -9.15
CA ALA A 38 -16.36 10.18 -8.86
C ALA A 38 -16.78 9.73 -7.45
N ILE A 39 -16.04 8.83 -6.83
CA ILE A 39 -16.23 8.40 -5.44
C ILE A 39 -15.25 9.08 -4.46
N GLY A 40 -14.55 10.13 -4.91
CA GLY A 40 -13.70 10.94 -4.05
C GLY A 40 -12.31 10.33 -3.76
N ILE A 41 -11.79 9.47 -4.63
CA ILE A 41 -10.43 8.94 -4.58
C ILE A 41 -9.49 9.91 -5.30
N ASP A 42 -8.31 10.18 -4.71
CA ASP A 42 -7.33 11.14 -5.22
C ASP A 42 -6.39 10.53 -6.27
N GLY A 43 -6.22 9.21 -6.26
CA GLY A 43 -5.31 8.54 -7.18
C GLY A 43 -5.21 7.03 -7.01
N ILE A 44 -4.17 6.47 -7.60
CA ILE A 44 -3.83 5.05 -7.46
C ILE A 44 -2.40 4.88 -6.97
N GLU A 45 -2.05 3.69 -6.53
CA GLU A 45 -0.72 3.45 -6.02
C GLU A 45 0.33 3.53 -7.11
N TRP A 46 0.13 2.85 -8.23
CA TRP A 46 1.17 2.72 -9.25
C TRP A 46 0.83 3.41 -10.57
N LEU A 47 1.75 4.24 -11.05
CA LEU A 47 1.91 4.42 -12.47
C LEU A 47 2.73 3.25 -13.01
N GLN A 48 2.05 2.25 -13.61
CA GLN A 48 2.73 1.11 -14.22
C GLN A 48 3.08 1.42 -15.67
N ALA A 49 4.36 1.36 -16.01
CA ALA A 49 4.84 1.63 -17.38
C ALA A 49 6.12 0.85 -17.68
N SER A 50 6.20 0.24 -18.84
CA SER A 50 7.36 -0.53 -19.29
C SER A 50 8.49 0.31 -19.91
N ASN A 51 8.20 1.57 -20.23
CA ASN A 51 9.14 2.53 -20.83
C ASN A 51 8.69 3.98 -20.62
N ASP A 52 9.57 4.93 -20.94
CA ASP A 52 9.37 6.35 -20.70
C ASP A 52 8.16 6.93 -21.45
N ASN A 53 7.95 6.51 -22.71
CA ASN A 53 6.80 7.00 -23.50
C ASN A 53 5.47 6.57 -22.88
N GLU A 54 5.37 5.33 -22.44
CA GLU A 54 4.19 4.83 -21.76
C GLU A 54 3.97 5.57 -20.43
N ALA A 55 5.04 5.80 -19.68
CA ALA A 55 4.99 6.54 -18.43
C ALA A 55 4.48 7.97 -18.63
N MET A 56 5.02 8.69 -19.60
CA MET A 56 4.58 10.05 -19.94
C MET A 56 3.14 10.12 -20.41
N ASN A 57 2.71 9.17 -21.25
CA ASN A 57 1.33 9.11 -21.73
C ASN A 57 0.35 8.87 -20.57
N LYS A 58 0.65 7.94 -19.69
CA LYS A 58 -0.18 7.66 -18.50
C LYS A 58 -0.18 8.83 -17.53
N ALA A 59 0.97 9.43 -17.21
CA ALA A 59 1.06 10.62 -16.36
C ALA A 59 0.22 11.78 -16.90
N THR A 60 0.17 11.95 -18.24
CA THR A 60 -0.69 12.94 -18.88
C THR A 60 -2.17 12.69 -18.60
N ILE A 61 -2.63 11.43 -18.56
CA ILE A 61 -4.02 11.08 -18.22
C ILE A 61 -4.31 11.46 -16.77
N PHE A 62 -3.43 11.14 -15.83
CA PHE A 62 -3.57 11.54 -14.42
C PHE A 62 -3.69 13.07 -14.31
N HIS A 63 -2.76 13.79 -14.92
CA HIS A 63 -2.76 15.25 -14.89
C HIS A 63 -4.05 15.86 -15.45
N LYS A 64 -4.53 15.40 -16.62
CA LYS A 64 -5.78 15.87 -17.24
C LYS A 64 -6.99 15.63 -16.36
N LEU A 65 -6.98 14.58 -15.58
CA LEU A 65 -8.08 14.25 -14.67
C LEU A 65 -7.95 14.92 -13.30
N GLY A 66 -6.82 15.60 -13.02
CA GLY A 66 -6.53 16.14 -11.69
C GLY A 66 -6.47 15.02 -10.64
N MET A 67 -5.91 13.89 -11.01
CA MET A 67 -5.61 12.75 -10.14
C MET A 67 -4.11 12.55 -10.03
N ASP A 68 -3.67 11.77 -9.06
CA ASP A 68 -2.27 11.51 -8.81
C ASP A 68 -1.97 10.00 -8.72
N PHE A 69 -0.70 9.66 -8.64
CA PHE A 69 -0.24 8.32 -8.33
C PHE A 69 0.86 8.39 -7.26
N CYS A 70 0.94 7.35 -6.44
CA CYS A 70 1.77 7.34 -5.25
C CYS A 70 3.22 6.93 -5.58
N SER A 71 3.39 5.97 -6.49
CA SER A 71 4.65 5.34 -6.84
C SER A 71 4.68 4.96 -8.32
N CYS A 72 5.81 4.39 -8.77
CA CYS A 72 5.99 3.88 -10.13
C CYS A 72 6.33 2.39 -10.11
N ASN A 73 5.85 1.66 -11.11
CA ASN A 73 6.15 0.25 -11.33
C ASN A 73 6.53 0.01 -12.81
N ALA A 74 7.58 -0.75 -13.05
CA ALA A 74 8.04 -1.11 -14.39
C ALA A 74 8.23 -2.64 -14.52
N GLY A 75 7.45 -3.43 -13.78
CA GLY A 75 7.57 -4.88 -13.73
C GLY A 75 8.94 -5.31 -13.21
N ALA A 76 9.65 -6.12 -13.97
CA ALA A 76 10.97 -6.61 -13.57
C ALA A 76 12.10 -5.56 -13.70
N ASN A 77 11.83 -4.40 -14.31
CA ASN A 77 12.85 -3.35 -14.51
C ASN A 77 12.83 -2.34 -13.36
N PHE A 78 13.53 -2.69 -12.27
CA PHE A 78 13.62 -1.85 -11.08
C PHE A 78 14.23 -0.48 -11.36
N GLU A 79 15.31 -0.42 -12.12
CA GLU A 79 15.96 0.85 -12.47
C GLU A 79 14.99 1.81 -13.18
N GLN A 80 14.20 1.29 -14.13
CA GLN A 80 13.18 2.07 -14.82
C GLN A 80 12.10 2.60 -13.84
N ALA A 81 11.67 1.80 -12.88
CA ALA A 81 10.72 2.23 -11.86
C ALA A 81 11.30 3.37 -11.01
N VAL A 82 12.56 3.25 -10.58
CA VAL A 82 13.29 4.27 -9.80
C VAL A 82 13.44 5.57 -10.61
N ARG A 83 13.85 5.48 -11.87
CA ARG A 83 13.99 6.65 -12.76
C ARG A 83 12.65 7.35 -13.00
N ASN A 84 11.58 6.60 -13.22
CA ASN A 84 10.25 7.16 -13.38
C ASN A 84 9.79 7.84 -12.09
N ALA A 85 9.99 7.21 -10.93
CA ALA A 85 9.64 7.79 -9.63
C ALA A 85 10.39 9.11 -9.40
N CYS A 86 11.68 9.15 -9.66
CA CYS A 86 12.50 10.37 -9.59
C CYS A 86 11.98 11.45 -10.54
N ALA A 87 11.74 11.12 -11.83
CA ALA A 87 11.27 12.06 -12.84
C ALA A 87 9.89 12.67 -12.53
N PHE A 88 9.01 11.91 -11.88
CA PHE A 88 7.68 12.36 -11.47
C PHE A 88 7.61 12.89 -10.02
N GLY A 89 8.74 13.03 -9.33
CA GLY A 89 8.79 13.55 -7.97
C GLY A 89 8.09 12.67 -6.95
N LYS A 90 8.14 11.34 -7.14
CA LYS A 90 7.62 10.37 -6.18
C LYS A 90 8.67 10.00 -5.15
N GLU A 91 8.24 9.60 -3.95
CA GLU A 91 9.16 9.39 -2.83
C GLU A 91 9.72 7.97 -2.80
N TYR A 92 8.97 6.97 -3.30
CA TYR A 92 9.36 5.56 -3.16
C TYR A 92 8.96 4.70 -4.35
N VAL A 93 9.60 3.53 -4.40
CA VAL A 93 9.21 2.38 -5.21
C VAL A 93 9.14 1.14 -4.33
N TRP A 94 8.46 0.10 -4.79
CA TRP A 94 8.41 -1.18 -4.08
C TRP A 94 9.76 -1.89 -4.12
N LEU A 95 10.04 -2.67 -3.06
CA LEU A 95 11.21 -3.53 -2.97
C LEU A 95 11.19 -4.58 -4.11
N PRO A 96 12.25 -4.64 -4.95
CA PRO A 96 12.27 -5.51 -6.13
C PRO A 96 12.64 -6.97 -5.80
N VAL A 97 12.94 -7.29 -4.55
CA VAL A 97 13.34 -8.64 -4.14
C VAL A 97 12.10 -9.54 -4.12
N PRO A 98 12.13 -10.70 -4.84
CA PRO A 98 11.02 -11.63 -4.82
C PRO A 98 10.65 -12.04 -3.39
N PRO A 99 9.37 -11.90 -2.98
CA PRO A 99 8.99 -12.08 -1.58
C PRO A 99 8.76 -13.55 -1.20
N SER A 100 9.44 -14.48 -1.85
CA SER A 100 9.30 -15.92 -1.63
C SER A 100 9.80 -16.33 -0.25
N ARG A 101 9.00 -17.08 0.49
CA ARG A 101 9.43 -17.70 1.76
C ARG A 101 10.54 -18.75 1.58
N ALA A 102 10.72 -19.27 0.38
CA ALA A 102 11.85 -20.18 0.06
C ALA A 102 13.20 -19.43 0.02
N LEU A 103 13.20 -18.10 -0.13
CA LEU A 103 14.42 -17.31 -0.07
C LEU A 103 14.84 -17.18 1.41
N PRO A 104 16.09 -17.57 1.78
CA PRO A 104 16.60 -17.37 3.14
C PRO A 104 16.51 -15.88 3.56
N MET A 105 16.24 -15.62 4.84
CA MET A 105 16.12 -14.26 5.36
C MET A 105 17.38 -13.43 5.13
N GLU A 106 18.56 -14.02 5.32
CA GLU A 106 19.84 -13.34 5.10
C GLU A 106 20.01 -12.89 3.65
N ASP A 107 19.62 -13.73 2.68
CA ASP A 107 19.69 -13.38 1.26
C ASP A 107 18.65 -12.31 0.90
N TYR A 108 17.47 -12.37 1.51
CA TYR A 108 16.45 -11.36 1.34
C TYR A 108 16.93 -9.99 1.84
N ILE A 109 17.49 -9.95 3.05
CA ILE A 109 18.07 -8.75 3.68
C ILE A 109 19.21 -8.18 2.83
N ARG A 110 20.17 -9.04 2.41
CA ARG A 110 21.30 -8.60 1.58
C ARG A 110 20.83 -7.95 0.28
N ARG A 111 19.96 -8.63 -0.48
CA ARG A 111 19.40 -8.09 -1.73
C ARG A 111 18.58 -6.83 -1.52
N SER A 112 17.93 -6.70 -0.37
CA SER A 112 17.15 -5.52 -0.02
C SER A 112 18.06 -4.32 0.25
N ASN A 113 19.20 -4.51 0.93
CA ASN A 113 20.18 -3.47 1.12
C ASN A 113 20.79 -3.03 -0.23
N ASP A 114 21.13 -3.97 -1.14
CA ASP A 114 21.62 -3.67 -2.49
C ASP A 114 20.59 -2.78 -3.26
N ALA A 115 19.30 -3.10 -3.17
CA ALA A 115 18.25 -2.33 -3.84
C ALA A 115 18.06 -0.93 -3.21
N VAL A 116 18.15 -0.83 -1.88
CA VAL A 116 18.10 0.46 -1.17
C VAL A 116 19.25 1.37 -1.59
N GLU A 117 20.48 0.84 -1.66
CA GLU A 117 21.65 1.58 -2.08
C GLU A 117 21.52 2.08 -3.53
N ALA A 118 21.07 1.21 -4.45
CA ALA A 118 20.87 1.58 -5.86
C ALA A 118 19.81 2.68 -6.03
N ALA A 119 18.70 2.64 -5.29
CA ALA A 119 17.66 3.66 -5.38
C ALA A 119 18.07 4.99 -4.71
N ALA A 120 18.93 4.93 -3.69
CA ALA A 120 19.39 6.11 -2.96
C ALA A 120 20.16 7.09 -3.85
N GLU A 121 20.85 6.62 -4.91
CA GLU A 121 21.51 7.45 -5.91
C GLU A 121 20.54 8.42 -6.61
N TYR A 122 19.25 8.05 -6.69
CA TYR A 122 18.18 8.87 -7.27
C TYR A 122 17.38 9.63 -6.21
N GLY A 123 17.72 9.50 -4.93
CA GLY A 123 16.95 10.06 -3.83
C GLY A 123 15.62 9.34 -3.57
N ILE A 124 15.43 8.15 -4.14
CA ILE A 124 14.21 7.35 -4.04
C ILE A 124 14.35 6.33 -2.92
N LYS A 125 13.27 6.17 -2.14
CA LYS A 125 13.16 5.16 -1.08
C LYS A 125 12.67 3.83 -1.66
N VAL A 126 13.08 2.74 -1.03
CA VAL A 126 12.60 1.40 -1.36
C VAL A 126 11.70 0.92 -0.22
N ALA A 127 10.45 0.60 -0.53
CA ALA A 127 9.45 0.22 0.45
C ALA A 127 9.19 -1.28 0.44
N LEU A 128 9.35 -1.91 1.61
CA LEU A 128 8.86 -3.25 1.87
C LEU A 128 7.34 -3.22 2.01
N HIS A 129 6.64 -4.15 1.36
CA HIS A 129 5.24 -4.49 1.64
C HIS A 129 5.17 -5.81 2.41
N ASN A 130 4.66 -5.80 3.64
CA ASN A 130 4.44 -7.00 4.44
C ASN A 130 3.20 -7.76 3.94
N HIS A 131 3.29 -9.07 3.78
CA HIS A 131 2.21 -9.85 3.16
C HIS A 131 2.18 -11.30 3.65
N LEU A 132 0.98 -11.85 3.92
CA LEU A 132 0.78 -13.27 4.22
C LEU A 132 1.30 -14.15 3.09
N GLY A 133 2.03 -15.23 3.45
CA GLY A 133 2.64 -16.12 2.46
C GLY A 133 3.93 -15.59 1.83
N CYS A 134 4.31 -14.36 2.11
CA CYS A 134 5.57 -13.75 1.65
C CYS A 134 6.70 -13.85 2.70
N ARG A 135 7.92 -13.45 2.33
CA ARG A 135 9.10 -13.56 3.20
C ARG A 135 8.95 -12.78 4.51
N ILE A 136 8.31 -11.63 4.45
CA ILE A 136 7.97 -10.83 5.63
C ILE A 136 6.47 -10.94 5.84
N GLN A 137 6.06 -11.86 6.70
CA GLN A 137 4.67 -12.19 6.97
C GLN A 137 4.21 -11.75 8.36
N ASN A 138 5.01 -11.97 9.38
CA ASN A 138 4.66 -11.78 10.80
C ASN A 138 5.47 -10.64 11.44
N PRO A 139 5.10 -10.20 12.66
CA PRO A 139 5.79 -9.12 13.37
C PRO A 139 7.28 -9.36 13.57
N GLU A 140 7.67 -10.55 13.93
CA GLU A 140 9.08 -10.90 14.23
C GLU A 140 9.95 -10.79 12.97
N GLU A 141 9.45 -11.27 11.83
CA GLU A 141 10.13 -11.13 10.54
C GLU A 141 10.20 -9.67 10.11
N LEU A 142 9.14 -8.87 10.39
CA LEU A 142 9.11 -7.45 10.10
C LEU A 142 10.14 -6.71 10.96
N ASP A 143 10.18 -6.97 12.25
CA ASP A 143 11.13 -6.35 13.19
C ASP A 143 12.57 -6.67 12.78
N GLU A 144 12.89 -7.94 12.47
CA GLU A 144 14.21 -8.34 11.97
C GLU A 144 14.60 -7.64 10.68
N PHE A 145 13.67 -7.54 9.72
CA PHE A 145 13.92 -6.87 8.44
C PHE A 145 14.17 -5.37 8.65
N MET A 146 13.32 -4.70 9.41
CA MET A 146 13.42 -3.27 9.64
C MET A 146 14.67 -2.89 10.42
N GLU A 147 15.17 -3.76 11.28
CA GLU A 147 16.45 -3.59 11.98
C GLU A 147 17.64 -3.77 11.02
N LYS A 148 17.64 -4.83 10.21
CA LYS A 148 18.79 -5.20 9.35
C LYS A 148 18.84 -4.48 8.01
N VAL A 149 17.75 -3.80 7.61
CA VAL A 149 17.67 -2.95 6.41
C VAL A 149 17.26 -1.53 6.81
N PRO A 150 18.15 -0.77 7.48
CA PRO A 150 17.78 0.51 8.07
C PRO A 150 17.39 1.57 7.04
N GLY A 151 17.83 1.45 5.78
CA GLY A 151 17.47 2.35 4.69
C GLY A 151 16.13 2.01 4.02
N ALA A 152 15.53 0.85 4.29
CA ALA A 152 14.22 0.51 3.74
C ALA A 152 13.11 1.30 4.42
N TRP A 153 12.08 1.62 3.65
CA TRP A 153 10.82 2.15 4.13
C TRP A 153 9.78 1.03 4.20
N LEU A 154 8.65 1.29 4.85
CA LEU A 154 7.57 0.33 5.04
C LEU A 154 6.31 0.83 4.35
N LEU A 155 5.81 0.07 3.40
CA LEU A 155 4.44 0.11 2.94
C LEU A 155 3.66 -0.85 3.83
N LEU A 156 3.14 -0.31 4.93
CA LEU A 156 2.47 -1.12 5.94
C LEU A 156 1.11 -1.58 5.45
N ASP A 157 0.92 -2.89 5.33
CA ASP A 157 -0.39 -3.49 5.11
C ASP A 157 -0.98 -3.94 6.45
N ILE A 158 -2.03 -3.25 6.89
CA ILE A 158 -2.66 -3.51 8.18
C ILE A 158 -3.44 -4.82 8.21
N GLY A 159 -4.07 -5.21 7.11
CA GLY A 159 -4.84 -6.46 7.03
C GLY A 159 -3.93 -7.68 7.12
N HIS A 160 -2.83 -7.68 6.38
CA HIS A 160 -1.85 -8.75 6.44
C HIS A 160 -1.16 -8.82 7.81
N LEU A 161 -0.73 -7.68 8.36
CA LEU A 161 -0.09 -7.65 9.67
C LEU A 161 -1.03 -8.14 10.78
N PHE A 162 -2.26 -7.62 10.82
CA PHE A 162 -3.28 -8.03 11.80
C PHE A 162 -3.59 -9.54 11.70
N ALA A 163 -3.78 -10.05 10.49
CA ALA A 163 -4.07 -11.48 10.29
C ALA A 163 -2.90 -12.38 10.72
N ALA A 164 -1.67 -11.89 10.65
CA ALA A 164 -0.47 -12.58 11.16
C ALA A 164 -0.26 -12.41 12.69
N GLY A 165 -1.20 -11.78 13.40
CA GLY A 165 -1.14 -11.58 14.85
C GLY A 165 -0.41 -10.30 15.28
N GLY A 166 -0.12 -9.39 14.36
CA GLY A 166 0.56 -8.14 14.67
C GLY A 166 -0.33 -7.10 15.34
N ASP A 167 0.28 -6.29 16.19
CA ASP A 167 -0.33 -5.13 16.83
C ASP A 167 -0.13 -3.90 15.93
N LEU A 168 -1.24 -3.37 15.41
CA LEU A 168 -1.23 -2.25 14.47
C LEU A 168 -0.78 -0.93 15.11
N VAL A 169 -1.16 -0.69 16.37
CA VAL A 169 -0.77 0.53 17.11
C VAL A 169 0.73 0.50 17.39
N LYS A 170 1.25 -0.67 17.82
CA LYS A 170 2.67 -0.86 18.06
C LYS A 170 3.48 -0.70 16.77
N ALA A 171 2.96 -1.12 15.61
CA ALA A 171 3.61 -0.90 14.32
C ALA A 171 3.74 0.59 13.98
N VAL A 172 2.72 1.43 14.32
CA VAL A 172 2.83 2.89 14.20
C VAL A 172 3.91 3.42 15.14
N GLU A 173 3.89 3.01 16.41
CA GLU A 173 4.87 3.47 17.40
C GLU A 173 6.31 3.17 16.99
N ASN A 174 6.55 1.99 16.38
CA ASN A 174 7.88 1.55 16.02
C ASN A 174 8.38 2.11 14.67
N TYR A 175 7.48 2.36 13.69
CA TYR A 175 7.92 2.54 12.29
C TYR A 175 7.32 3.73 11.55
N HIS A 176 6.49 4.59 12.20
CA HIS A 176 5.77 5.67 11.51
C HIS A 176 6.68 6.64 10.74
N ASP A 177 7.89 6.88 11.21
CA ASP A 177 8.89 7.73 10.55
C ASP A 177 9.46 7.12 9.26
N ARG A 178 9.31 5.81 9.10
CA ARG A 178 9.72 5.05 7.93
C ARG A 178 8.53 4.55 7.07
N PHE A 179 7.31 4.97 7.36
CA PHE A 179 6.18 4.63 6.49
C PHE A 179 6.31 5.32 5.11
N ALA A 180 6.20 4.55 4.03
CA ALA A 180 6.05 5.06 2.68
C ALA A 180 4.58 5.41 2.39
N ALA A 181 3.71 4.46 2.65
CA ALA A 181 2.26 4.57 2.62
C ALA A 181 1.66 3.47 3.52
N VAL A 182 0.34 3.45 3.65
CA VAL A 182 -0.39 2.42 4.40
C VAL A 182 -1.46 1.81 3.52
N HIS A 183 -1.49 0.48 3.42
CA HIS A 183 -2.58 -0.29 2.82
C HIS A 183 -3.66 -0.58 3.85
N PHE A 184 -4.90 -0.24 3.48
CA PHE A 184 -6.08 -0.42 4.31
C PHE A 184 -6.99 -1.48 3.74
N LYS A 185 -7.19 -2.54 4.50
CA LYS A 185 -8.16 -3.61 4.28
C LYS A 185 -8.56 -4.24 5.60
N ASP A 186 -9.76 -4.79 5.67
CA ASP A 186 -10.24 -5.53 6.83
C ASP A 186 -10.18 -7.04 6.58
N VAL A 187 -10.31 -7.82 7.65
CA VAL A 187 -10.14 -9.27 7.64
C VAL A 187 -11.45 -9.96 7.93
N PHE A 188 -11.87 -10.82 7.02
CA PHE A 188 -13.03 -11.69 7.19
C PHE A 188 -12.60 -13.16 7.25
N TYR A 189 -12.75 -13.79 8.40
CA TYR A 189 -12.50 -15.22 8.55
C TYR A 189 -13.60 -16.05 7.91
N LYS A 190 -13.20 -16.95 7.00
CA LYS A 190 -14.05 -17.97 6.36
C LYS A 190 -14.07 -19.26 7.18
N ASP A 191 -12.88 -19.71 7.62
CA ASP A 191 -12.69 -20.90 8.44
C ASP A 191 -11.50 -20.71 9.38
N LYS A 192 -11.78 -20.54 10.67
CA LYS A 192 -10.74 -20.35 11.70
C LYS A 192 -9.99 -21.63 12.07
N SER A 193 -10.45 -22.81 11.63
CA SER A 193 -9.78 -24.08 11.90
C SER A 193 -8.53 -24.29 11.03
N ILE A 194 -8.46 -23.60 9.89
CA ILE A 194 -7.30 -23.67 8.98
C ILE A 194 -6.21 -22.73 9.50
N SER A 195 -4.95 -23.18 9.55
CA SER A 195 -3.85 -22.28 9.93
C SER A 195 -3.46 -21.33 8.80
N ILE A 196 -2.86 -20.19 9.17
CA ILE A 196 -2.35 -19.21 8.18
C ILE A 196 -1.22 -19.82 7.38
N GLU A 197 -0.34 -20.56 8.02
CA GLU A 197 0.83 -21.22 7.42
C GLU A 197 0.44 -22.27 6.38
N GLU A 198 -0.65 -23.00 6.62
CA GLU A 198 -1.13 -24.03 5.69
C GLU A 198 -1.82 -23.44 4.48
N ALA A 199 -2.80 -22.56 4.69
CA ALA A 199 -3.61 -22.01 3.62
C ALA A 199 -4.37 -20.72 4.02
N TRP A 200 -3.66 -19.60 4.20
CA TRP A 200 -4.29 -18.35 4.63
C TRP A 200 -5.48 -17.94 3.75
N GLY A 201 -5.41 -18.13 2.43
CA GLY A 201 -6.49 -17.81 1.51
C GLY A 201 -7.75 -18.67 1.66
N GLN A 202 -7.66 -19.85 2.29
CA GLN A 202 -8.83 -20.65 2.70
C GLN A 202 -9.37 -20.21 4.06
N ARG A 203 -8.47 -19.79 4.97
CA ARG A 203 -8.82 -19.30 6.29
C ARG A 203 -9.58 -17.99 6.25
N LEU A 204 -9.14 -17.04 5.45
CA LEU A 204 -9.68 -15.68 5.42
C LEU A 204 -9.80 -15.12 4.00
N ARG A 205 -10.44 -13.99 3.90
CA ARG A 205 -10.38 -13.05 2.77
C ARG A 205 -10.24 -11.63 3.31
N PHE A 206 -9.78 -10.73 2.47
CA PHE A 206 -9.81 -9.31 2.76
C PHE A 206 -11.10 -8.69 2.24
N CYS A 207 -11.50 -7.56 2.85
CA CYS A 207 -12.73 -6.85 2.53
C CYS A 207 -12.60 -5.37 2.88
N GLU A 208 -13.66 -4.62 2.61
CA GLU A 208 -13.84 -3.23 2.99
C GLU A 208 -13.70 -3.04 4.51
N LEU A 209 -13.22 -1.87 4.93
CA LEU A 209 -13.11 -1.53 6.35
C LEU A 209 -14.49 -1.60 7.04
N GLU A 210 -14.51 -2.05 8.28
CA GLU A 210 -15.71 -2.34 9.07
C GLU A 210 -16.61 -3.47 8.48
N GLY A 211 -16.18 -4.12 7.38
CA GLY A 211 -16.85 -5.28 6.79
C GLY A 211 -16.32 -6.63 7.28
N GLY A 212 -15.25 -6.64 8.06
CA GLY A 212 -14.60 -7.82 8.60
C GLY A 212 -15.34 -8.41 9.81
N ASN A 213 -14.96 -9.65 10.17
CA ASN A 213 -15.45 -10.32 11.38
C ASN A 213 -14.32 -10.73 12.33
N ALA A 214 -13.11 -10.25 12.04
CA ALA A 214 -11.91 -10.57 12.80
C ALA A 214 -11.74 -9.72 14.07
N GLY A 215 -12.43 -8.58 14.16
CA GLY A 215 -12.34 -7.65 15.28
C GLY A 215 -11.13 -6.70 15.18
N MET A 216 -10.69 -6.38 13.98
CA MET A 216 -9.61 -5.41 13.77
C MET A 216 -10.04 -4.01 14.22
N ASP A 217 -9.26 -3.37 15.11
CA ASP A 217 -9.55 -2.02 15.61
C ASP A 217 -8.92 -0.94 14.72
N VAL A 218 -9.58 -0.70 13.58
CA VAL A 218 -9.18 0.33 12.62
C VAL A 218 -9.20 1.74 13.25
N LYS A 219 -10.15 1.99 14.17
CA LYS A 219 -10.27 3.29 14.82
C LYS A 219 -9.03 3.62 15.64
N SER A 220 -8.59 2.72 16.52
CA SER A 220 -7.38 2.93 17.34
C SER A 220 -6.13 3.07 16.47
N PHE A 221 -6.05 2.33 15.36
CA PHE A 221 -4.96 2.50 14.39
C PHE A 221 -4.96 3.91 13.77
N CYS A 222 -6.10 4.40 13.30
CA CYS A 222 -6.23 5.76 12.77
C CYS A 222 -5.90 6.84 13.81
N GLU A 223 -6.30 6.63 15.07
CA GLU A 223 -5.93 7.52 16.17
C GLU A 223 -4.42 7.54 16.42
N ALA A 224 -3.74 6.39 16.29
CA ALA A 224 -2.28 6.34 16.37
C ALA A 224 -1.62 7.09 15.21
N LEU A 225 -2.11 6.97 13.98
CA LEU A 225 -1.63 7.74 12.84
C LEU A 225 -1.80 9.26 13.03
N LYS A 226 -2.92 9.71 13.62
CA LYS A 226 -3.12 11.12 14.00
C LYS A 226 -2.10 11.61 15.00
N LYS A 227 -1.83 10.83 16.04
CA LYS A 227 -0.87 11.21 17.11
C LYS A 227 0.52 11.48 16.56
N VAL A 228 0.94 10.73 15.53
CA VAL A 228 2.24 10.92 14.86
C VAL A 228 2.17 11.89 13.68
N ASN A 229 1.04 12.57 13.49
CA ASN A 229 0.80 13.51 12.38
C ASN A 229 1.11 12.91 11.01
N TYR A 230 0.66 11.68 10.76
CA TYR A 230 0.84 11.00 9.48
C TYR A 230 0.16 11.78 8.35
N LYS A 231 0.89 12.10 7.28
CA LYS A 231 0.43 12.94 6.15
C LYS A 231 0.74 12.34 4.78
N LYS A 232 0.94 11.02 4.72
CA LYS A 232 1.21 10.32 3.47
C LYS A 232 -0.05 9.63 2.94
N TRP A 233 0.11 8.83 1.90
CA TRP A 233 -0.99 8.15 1.24
C TRP A 233 -1.67 7.10 2.12
N LEU A 234 -3.00 7.09 2.07
CA LEU A 234 -3.87 6.06 2.59
C LEU A 234 -4.37 5.24 1.38
N LEU A 235 -3.86 4.04 1.21
CA LEU A 235 -4.14 3.22 0.03
C LEU A 235 -5.14 2.13 0.39
N ILE A 236 -6.28 2.15 -0.27
CA ILE A 236 -7.31 1.13 -0.08
C ILE A 236 -6.94 -0.07 -0.94
N GLU A 237 -6.77 -1.23 -0.31
CA GLU A 237 -6.55 -2.49 -0.98
C GLU A 237 -7.39 -3.59 -0.32
N HIS A 238 -8.14 -4.33 -1.11
CA HIS A 238 -8.69 -5.60 -0.67
C HIS A 238 -8.80 -6.56 -1.86
N ASP A 239 -8.27 -7.76 -1.68
CA ASP A 239 -8.04 -8.74 -2.74
C ASP A 239 -9.30 -9.51 -3.11
N THR A 240 -10.44 -9.23 -2.49
CA THR A 240 -11.69 -9.94 -2.74
C THR A 240 -12.85 -8.96 -2.83
N HIS A 241 -13.40 -8.83 -4.04
CA HIS A 241 -14.65 -8.10 -4.26
C HIS A 241 -15.78 -9.08 -4.55
N LEU A 242 -16.77 -9.14 -3.67
CA LEU A 242 -17.97 -9.97 -3.86
C LEU A 242 -19.08 -9.21 -4.60
N ARG A 243 -18.88 -7.93 -4.86
CA ARG A 243 -19.77 -7.00 -5.59
C ARG A 243 -18.93 -5.99 -6.36
N ASP A 244 -19.56 -4.99 -6.96
CA ASP A 244 -18.83 -3.91 -7.64
C ASP A 244 -17.79 -3.26 -6.69
N PRO A 245 -16.48 -3.31 -7.01
CA PRO A 245 -15.42 -2.80 -6.14
C PRO A 245 -15.58 -1.32 -5.80
N TYR A 246 -16.18 -0.51 -6.67
CA TYR A 246 -16.37 0.91 -6.40
C TYR A 246 -17.28 1.17 -5.19
N LEU A 247 -18.19 0.25 -4.84
CA LEU A 247 -19.00 0.34 -3.63
C LEU A 247 -18.15 0.14 -2.37
N ASP A 248 -17.25 -0.85 -2.41
CA ASP A 248 -16.38 -1.18 -1.28
C ASP A 248 -15.30 -0.10 -1.09
N LEU A 249 -14.75 0.41 -2.20
CA LEU A 249 -13.77 1.50 -2.18
C LEU A 249 -14.37 2.80 -1.64
N ALA A 250 -15.59 3.16 -2.08
CA ALA A 250 -16.29 4.34 -1.57
C ALA A 250 -16.56 4.23 -0.07
N HIS A 251 -17.05 3.06 0.40
CA HIS A 251 -17.30 2.81 1.81
C HIS A 251 -16.02 2.93 2.64
N THR A 252 -14.92 2.29 2.20
CA THR A 252 -13.64 2.37 2.90
C THR A 252 -13.09 3.80 2.94
N ALA A 253 -13.22 4.58 1.85
CA ALA A 253 -12.82 5.98 1.84
C ALA A 253 -13.61 6.82 2.85
N ASP A 254 -14.92 6.57 3.00
CA ASP A 254 -15.76 7.26 3.99
C ASP A 254 -15.37 6.90 5.42
N VAL A 255 -15.02 5.63 5.69
CA VAL A 255 -14.50 5.18 7.00
C VAL A 255 -13.18 5.89 7.32
N LEU A 256 -12.26 5.99 6.35
CA LEU A 256 -10.99 6.69 6.53
C LEU A 256 -11.20 8.18 6.85
N ARG A 257 -12.06 8.87 6.11
CA ARG A 257 -12.41 10.28 6.38
C ARG A 257 -13.03 10.44 7.77
N LYS A 258 -13.95 9.57 8.15
CA LYS A 258 -14.59 9.56 9.48
C LYS A 258 -13.54 9.45 10.60
N TYR A 259 -12.56 8.58 10.47
CA TYR A 259 -11.59 8.32 11.53
C TYR A 259 -10.38 9.24 11.50
N LEU A 260 -9.94 9.69 10.35
CA LEU A 260 -8.78 10.58 10.24
C LEU A 260 -9.16 12.06 10.33
N GLY A 261 -10.44 12.40 10.22
CA GLY A 261 -10.97 13.72 10.59
C GLY A 261 -10.69 14.77 9.53
N ASP A 262 -11.03 14.45 8.34
CA ASP A 262 -11.07 15.41 7.24
C ASP A 262 -12.50 15.86 6.95
#